data_4589068a280e10cecc0443156c2da2b3
#
_entry.id   4589068a280e10cecc0443156c2da2b3
#
_cell.length_a   1.000
_cell.length_b   1.000
_cell.length_c   1.000
_cell.angle_alpha   90.00
_cell.angle_beta   90.00
_cell.angle_gamma   90.00
#
_symmetry.space_group_name_H-M   'P 1'
#
loop_
_entity.id
_entity.type
_entity.pdbx_description
1 polymer ?
#
loop_
_entity_poly.entity_id
_entity_poly.type
_entity_poly.pdbx_seq_one_letter_code
_entity_poly.pdbx_strand_id
1 'polypeptide(L)'
;PFGGDALTVNGYLGTDGISPLTDICVKKDAGIFVLVKTSNPSSGELQDRSLEGRPLYAAMGEMCEKWGESCMGELGYSAVGAVVGATYPEQLAEMRKAMPHTFLLVPGYGAQGGGAKDVIGAFDEKGLGAIVNSSRAVLTAWQKQNRPGSEYAAAARDEAIRMRDDITQYLPEIRL
;
A
#
# COMPACT_ATOMS: atom_id res chain seq x y z
N PRO A 1 9.79 13.52 -15.75
CA PRO A 1 9.16 14.77 -16.20
C PRO A 1 7.84 15.07 -15.50
N PHE A 2 7.22 14.11 -14.77
CA PHE A 2 5.96 14.34 -14.04
C PHE A 2 6.17 14.75 -12.58
N GLY A 3 7.40 14.76 -12.06
CA GLY A 3 7.72 15.17 -10.69
C GLY A 3 7.10 14.29 -9.60
N GLY A 4 6.84 13.01 -9.90
CA GLY A 4 6.34 12.07 -8.90
C GLY A 4 7.47 11.52 -8.04
N ASP A 5 7.20 11.27 -6.75
CA ASP A 5 8.15 10.73 -5.79
C ASP A 5 8.19 9.19 -5.78
N ALA A 6 7.11 8.55 -6.25
CA ALA A 6 7.03 7.10 -6.36
C ALA A 6 6.24 6.65 -7.58
N LEU A 7 6.49 5.42 -8.04
CA LEU A 7 5.83 4.79 -9.19
C LEU A 7 5.31 3.40 -8.80
N THR A 8 4.06 3.09 -9.15
CA THR A 8 3.54 1.72 -9.09
C THR A 8 4.02 0.91 -10.29
N VAL A 9 4.59 -0.26 -10.04
CA VAL A 9 5.19 -1.12 -11.06
C VAL A 9 4.73 -2.57 -10.95
N ASN A 10 4.86 -3.32 -12.03
CA ASN A 10 4.59 -4.75 -12.05
C ASN A 10 5.92 -5.53 -11.94
N GLY A 11 6.04 -6.40 -10.94
CA GLY A 11 7.23 -7.22 -10.69
C GLY A 11 7.34 -8.47 -11.59
N TYR A 12 6.44 -8.68 -12.54
CA TYR A 12 6.37 -9.91 -13.33
C TYR A 12 7.64 -10.24 -14.12
N LEU A 13 8.42 -9.23 -14.51
CA LEU A 13 9.71 -9.43 -15.20
C LEU A 13 10.84 -9.87 -14.26
N GLY A 14 10.61 -9.88 -12.94
CA GLY A 14 11.64 -10.25 -11.97
C GLY A 14 12.72 -9.20 -11.79
N THR A 15 13.88 -9.63 -11.30
CA THR A 15 14.96 -8.73 -10.88
C THR A 15 15.47 -7.83 -11.99
N ASP A 16 15.60 -8.35 -13.20
CA ASP A 16 16.08 -7.55 -14.36
C ASP A 16 15.17 -6.37 -14.71
N GLY A 17 13.86 -6.51 -14.42
CA GLY A 17 12.90 -5.44 -14.62
C GLY A 17 12.87 -4.43 -13.46
N ILE A 18 13.28 -4.82 -12.26
CA ILE A 18 13.22 -3.99 -11.05
C ILE A 18 14.54 -3.30 -10.75
N SER A 19 15.70 -3.96 -10.91
CA SER A 19 17.00 -3.39 -10.58
C SER A 19 17.30 -2.03 -11.21
N PRO A 20 16.98 -1.76 -12.48
CA PRO A 20 17.19 -0.42 -13.05
C PRO A 20 16.36 0.67 -12.37
N LEU A 21 15.19 0.30 -11.78
CA LEU A 21 14.34 1.24 -11.07
C LEU A 21 14.89 1.52 -9.67
N THR A 22 15.37 0.50 -8.94
CA THR A 22 16.00 0.70 -7.61
C THR A 22 17.23 1.59 -7.69
N ASP A 23 18.05 1.45 -8.74
CA ASP A 23 19.19 2.34 -9.00
C ASP A 23 18.77 3.80 -9.16
N ILE A 24 17.63 4.03 -9.82
CA ILE A 24 17.08 5.39 -9.98
C ILE A 24 16.51 5.89 -8.66
N CYS A 25 15.83 5.03 -7.90
CA CYS A 25 15.28 5.40 -6.58
C CYS A 25 16.36 5.93 -5.66
N VAL A 26 17.48 5.23 -5.54
CA VAL A 26 18.63 5.68 -4.74
C VAL A 26 19.19 7.02 -5.24
N LYS A 27 19.36 7.18 -6.56
CA LYS A 27 19.95 8.40 -7.16
C LYS A 27 19.05 9.62 -7.07
N LYS A 28 17.73 9.45 -6.96
CA LYS A 28 16.73 10.51 -7.07
C LYS A 28 15.91 10.71 -5.79
N ASP A 29 16.22 9.98 -4.73
CA ASP A 29 15.42 9.95 -3.50
C ASP A 29 13.95 9.69 -3.81
N ALA A 30 13.70 8.59 -4.51
CA ALA A 30 12.38 8.20 -4.99
C ALA A 30 12.08 6.75 -4.60
N GLY A 31 10.85 6.28 -4.85
CA GLY A 31 10.44 4.92 -4.53
C GLY A 31 9.63 4.24 -5.64
N ILE A 32 9.47 2.94 -5.51
CA ILE A 32 8.53 2.16 -6.30
C ILE A 32 7.57 1.38 -5.38
N PHE A 33 6.37 1.11 -5.86
CA PHE A 33 5.43 0.18 -5.25
C PHE A 33 5.15 -0.97 -6.21
N VAL A 34 5.64 -2.16 -5.88
CA VAL A 34 5.43 -3.37 -6.69
C VAL A 34 4.04 -3.95 -6.42
N LEU A 35 3.31 -4.36 -7.45
CA LEU A 35 2.04 -5.08 -7.29
C LEU A 35 2.29 -6.46 -6.70
N VAL A 36 1.81 -6.70 -5.48
CA VAL A 36 1.95 -7.98 -4.76
C VAL A 36 0.59 -8.66 -4.61
N LYS A 37 -0.35 -8.06 -3.86
CA LYS A 37 -1.71 -8.55 -3.72
C LYS A 37 -2.69 -7.41 -3.94
N THR A 38 -3.37 -7.44 -5.06
CA THR A 38 -4.28 -6.36 -5.46
C THR A 38 -5.72 -6.61 -4.98
N SER A 39 -6.52 -5.55 -4.87
CA SER A 39 -7.87 -5.60 -4.31
C SER A 39 -8.98 -5.87 -5.35
N ASN A 40 -8.65 -6.04 -6.62
CA ASN A 40 -9.63 -6.30 -7.67
C ASN A 40 -10.18 -7.74 -7.60
N PRO A 41 -11.44 -7.97 -8.03
CA PRO A 41 -12.09 -9.30 -7.92
C PRO A 41 -11.31 -10.45 -8.58
N SER A 42 -10.66 -10.20 -9.73
CA SER A 42 -9.92 -11.21 -10.47
C SER A 42 -8.50 -11.46 -9.95
N SER A 43 -8.09 -10.81 -8.86
CA SER A 43 -6.72 -10.94 -8.35
C SER A 43 -6.33 -12.39 -8.02
N GLY A 44 -7.30 -13.20 -7.54
CA GLY A 44 -7.08 -14.59 -7.20
C GLY A 44 -6.80 -15.52 -8.39
N GLU A 45 -7.14 -15.12 -9.61
CA GLU A 45 -6.91 -15.97 -10.80
C GLU A 45 -5.42 -16.28 -11.00
N LEU A 46 -4.54 -15.35 -10.62
CA LEU A 46 -3.09 -15.49 -10.70
C LEU A 46 -2.44 -15.45 -9.31
N GLN A 47 -2.75 -14.44 -8.52
CA GLN A 47 -2.01 -14.13 -7.29
C GLN A 47 -2.17 -15.19 -6.20
N ASP A 48 -3.31 -15.91 -6.16
CA ASP A 48 -3.56 -16.98 -5.20
C ASP A 48 -3.10 -18.37 -5.71
N ARG A 49 -2.54 -18.46 -6.93
CA ARG A 49 -1.98 -19.70 -7.44
C ARG A 49 -0.79 -20.16 -6.60
N SER A 50 -0.74 -21.46 -6.34
CA SER A 50 0.38 -22.04 -5.60
C SER A 50 1.65 -22.11 -6.45
N LEU A 51 2.72 -21.55 -5.92
CA LEU A 51 4.07 -21.67 -6.42
C LEU A 51 4.90 -22.34 -5.30
N GLU A 52 5.36 -23.56 -5.53
CA GLU A 52 6.16 -24.33 -4.55
C GLU A 52 5.50 -24.43 -3.16
N GLY A 53 4.15 -24.61 -3.13
CA GLY A 53 3.39 -24.82 -1.90
C GLY A 53 2.93 -23.52 -1.20
N ARG A 54 3.20 -22.35 -1.76
CA ARG A 54 2.76 -21.05 -1.23
C ARG A 54 2.12 -20.19 -2.31
N PRO A 55 1.25 -19.21 -1.97
CA PRO A 55 0.63 -18.34 -2.96
C PRO A 55 1.67 -17.50 -3.72
N LEU A 56 1.39 -17.21 -4.99
CA LEU A 56 2.29 -16.38 -5.82
C LEU A 56 2.50 -14.99 -5.21
N TYR A 57 1.48 -14.38 -4.60
CA TYR A 57 1.63 -13.08 -3.93
C TYR A 57 2.67 -13.12 -2.80
N ALA A 58 2.76 -14.24 -2.06
CA ALA A 58 3.75 -14.38 -0.98
C ALA A 58 5.18 -14.45 -1.55
N ALA A 59 5.38 -15.20 -2.65
CA ALA A 59 6.66 -15.23 -3.34
C ALA A 59 7.05 -13.85 -3.89
N MET A 60 6.10 -13.11 -4.46
CA MET A 60 6.34 -11.73 -4.92
C MET A 60 6.72 -10.79 -3.76
N GLY A 61 6.08 -10.92 -2.60
CA GLY A 61 6.42 -10.14 -1.41
C GLY A 61 7.84 -10.38 -0.92
N GLU A 62 8.30 -11.63 -0.90
CA GLU A 62 9.69 -11.95 -0.57
C GLU A 62 10.68 -11.36 -1.57
N MET A 63 10.33 -11.34 -2.86
CA MET A 63 11.15 -10.67 -3.87
C MET A 63 11.22 -9.16 -3.62
N CYS A 64 10.11 -8.51 -3.23
CA CYS A 64 10.11 -7.08 -2.87
C CYS A 64 11.05 -6.80 -1.70
N GLU A 65 10.97 -7.58 -0.64
CA GLU A 65 11.86 -7.45 0.52
C GLU A 65 13.33 -7.57 0.11
N LYS A 66 13.67 -8.59 -0.69
CA LYS A 66 15.01 -8.79 -1.21
C LYS A 66 15.49 -7.65 -2.11
N TRP A 67 14.66 -7.15 -3.02
CA TRP A 67 15.02 -6.02 -3.88
C TRP A 67 15.25 -4.74 -3.08
N GLY A 68 14.59 -4.60 -1.93
CA GLY A 68 14.72 -3.48 -1.03
C GLY A 68 16.03 -3.42 -0.24
N GLU A 69 16.75 -4.54 -0.07
CA GLU A 69 17.96 -4.61 0.76
C GLU A 69 19.04 -3.58 0.38
N SER A 70 19.15 -3.27 -0.91
CA SER A 70 20.16 -2.33 -1.43
C SER A 70 19.78 -0.85 -1.33
N CYS A 71 18.53 -0.54 -0.93
CA CYS A 71 17.99 0.83 -0.92
C CYS A 71 17.16 1.13 0.35
N MET A 72 17.73 0.78 1.50
CA MET A 72 17.15 1.03 2.82
C MET A 72 17.22 2.50 3.20
N GLY A 73 16.12 3.04 3.71
CA GLY A 73 16.05 4.39 4.27
C GLY A 73 16.29 4.43 5.78
N GLU A 74 16.41 5.62 6.32
CA GLU A 74 16.75 5.88 7.74
C GLU A 74 15.71 5.35 8.73
N LEU A 75 14.45 5.30 8.33
CA LEU A 75 13.34 4.81 9.18
C LEU A 75 13.20 3.27 9.15
N GLY A 76 14.10 2.56 8.48
CA GLY A 76 14.06 1.10 8.39
C GLY A 76 13.17 0.54 7.30
N TYR A 77 12.67 1.38 6.39
CA TYR A 77 11.93 0.96 5.20
C TYR A 77 12.77 1.18 3.95
N SER A 78 12.59 0.31 2.97
CA SER A 78 13.28 0.42 1.69
C SER A 78 12.54 1.30 0.69
N ALA A 79 13.23 1.75 -0.35
CA ALA A 79 12.63 2.44 -1.48
C ALA A 79 11.77 1.52 -2.38
N VAL A 80 11.79 0.20 -2.13
CA VAL A 80 10.90 -0.78 -2.76
C VAL A 80 9.73 -1.05 -1.83
N GLY A 81 8.59 -0.44 -2.12
CA GLY A 81 7.32 -0.70 -1.47
C GLY A 81 6.51 -1.80 -2.18
N ALA A 82 5.41 -2.21 -1.58
CA ALA A 82 4.50 -3.21 -2.14
C ALA A 82 3.05 -2.73 -2.07
N VAL A 83 2.28 -3.03 -3.12
CA VAL A 83 0.82 -2.85 -3.10
C VAL A 83 0.18 -4.11 -2.52
N VAL A 84 -0.45 -3.99 -1.35
CA VAL A 84 -1.19 -5.06 -0.70
C VAL A 84 -2.58 -4.54 -0.29
N GLY A 85 -3.63 -5.02 -0.96
CA GLY A 85 -4.99 -4.53 -0.76
C GLY A 85 -5.62 -4.97 0.57
N ALA A 86 -6.56 -4.15 1.07
CA ALA A 86 -7.28 -4.38 2.32
C ALA A 86 -8.41 -5.41 2.21
N THR A 87 -8.67 -5.97 1.03
CA THR A 87 -9.81 -6.90 0.79
C THR A 87 -9.73 -8.17 1.65
N TYR A 88 -8.52 -8.58 2.02
CA TYR A 88 -8.23 -9.76 2.83
C TYR A 88 -7.32 -9.37 4.01
N PRO A 89 -7.89 -8.91 5.15
CA PRO A 89 -7.13 -8.38 6.28
C PRO A 89 -6.10 -9.35 6.87
N GLU A 90 -6.42 -10.65 6.90
CA GLU A 90 -5.51 -11.70 7.38
C GLU A 90 -4.27 -11.81 6.48
N GLN A 91 -4.47 -11.84 5.17
CA GLN A 91 -3.36 -11.86 4.20
C GLN A 91 -2.51 -10.58 4.29
N LEU A 92 -3.15 -9.43 4.51
CA LEU A 92 -2.44 -8.16 4.72
C LEU A 92 -1.53 -8.22 5.94
N ALA A 93 -2.03 -8.74 7.07
CA ALA A 93 -1.24 -8.90 8.29
C ALA A 93 -0.10 -9.92 8.14
N GLU A 94 -0.33 -11.02 7.41
CA GLU A 94 0.71 -12.00 7.06
C GLU A 94 1.79 -11.37 6.19
N MET A 95 1.40 -10.59 5.18
CA MET A 95 2.34 -9.90 4.30
C MET A 95 3.16 -8.84 5.05
N ARG A 96 2.56 -8.09 6.01
CA ARG A 96 3.33 -7.17 6.87
C ARG A 96 4.44 -7.90 7.64
N LYS A 97 4.15 -9.07 8.20
CA LYS A 97 5.13 -9.89 8.93
C LYS A 97 6.23 -10.42 8.00
N ALA A 98 5.87 -10.81 6.79
CA ALA A 98 6.81 -11.34 5.80
C ALA A 98 7.69 -10.26 5.16
N MET A 99 7.26 -9.00 5.20
CA MET A 99 7.94 -7.87 4.56
C MET A 99 8.20 -6.73 5.57
N PRO A 100 9.00 -6.95 6.64
CA PRO A 100 9.17 -5.96 7.72
C PRO A 100 9.78 -4.63 7.25
N HIS A 101 10.58 -4.63 6.19
CA HIS A 101 11.25 -3.44 5.67
C HIS A 101 10.60 -2.86 4.41
N THR A 102 9.54 -3.47 3.90
CA THR A 102 8.81 -3.00 2.73
C THR A 102 7.68 -2.05 3.15
N PHE A 103 7.63 -0.84 2.62
CA PHE A 103 6.52 0.09 2.86
C PHE A 103 5.28 -0.35 2.07
N LEU A 104 4.12 -0.47 2.72
CA LEU A 104 2.90 -0.97 2.07
C LEU A 104 2.01 0.17 1.56
N LEU A 105 1.62 0.10 0.29
CA LEU A 105 0.52 0.87 -0.26
C LEU A 105 -0.75 0.02 -0.21
N VAL A 106 -1.74 0.46 0.56
CA VAL A 106 -2.92 -0.33 0.91
C VAL A 106 -4.19 0.27 0.29
N PRO A 107 -4.55 -0.14 -0.93
CA PRO A 107 -5.84 0.23 -1.53
C PRO A 107 -6.99 -0.58 -0.94
N GLY A 108 -8.19 0.00 -0.97
CA GLY A 108 -9.43 -0.71 -0.64
C GLY A 108 -10.17 -0.24 0.61
N TYR A 109 -9.63 0.71 1.38
CA TYR A 109 -10.34 1.33 2.49
C TYR A 109 -11.65 2.01 2.01
N GLY A 110 -12.75 1.73 2.72
CA GLY A 110 -14.08 2.27 2.37
C GLY A 110 -14.74 1.64 1.14
N ALA A 111 -14.03 0.77 0.40
CA ALA A 111 -14.62 -0.01 -0.67
C ALA A 111 -15.21 -1.31 -0.08
N GLN A 112 -16.39 -1.71 -0.56
CA GLN A 112 -17.05 -2.96 -0.16
C GLN A 112 -17.28 -3.11 1.36
N GLY A 113 -17.36 -1.99 2.10
CA GLY A 113 -17.57 -2.00 3.55
C GLY A 113 -16.33 -2.15 4.40
N GLY A 114 -15.13 -2.21 3.80
CA GLY A 114 -13.86 -2.25 4.54
C GLY A 114 -13.62 -0.96 5.34
N GLY A 115 -13.20 -1.10 6.61
CA GLY A 115 -12.96 -0.01 7.55
C GLY A 115 -11.54 -0.01 8.08
N ALA A 116 -11.33 0.76 9.16
CA ALA A 116 -10.02 0.87 9.79
C ALA A 116 -9.46 -0.48 10.23
N LYS A 117 -10.28 -1.35 10.80
CA LYS A 117 -9.85 -2.68 11.29
C LYS A 117 -9.27 -3.57 10.19
N ASP A 118 -9.69 -3.38 8.94
CA ASP A 118 -9.22 -4.18 7.82
C ASP A 118 -7.83 -3.75 7.33
N VAL A 119 -7.40 -2.52 7.66
CA VAL A 119 -6.10 -1.97 7.23
C VAL A 119 -5.05 -1.96 8.33
N ILE A 120 -5.44 -2.13 9.61
CA ILE A 120 -4.53 -2.06 10.76
C ILE A 120 -3.37 -3.05 10.65
N GLY A 121 -3.63 -4.26 10.14
CA GLY A 121 -2.60 -5.27 9.94
C GLY A 121 -1.47 -4.89 8.98
N ALA A 122 -1.59 -3.77 8.26
CA ALA A 122 -0.53 -3.26 7.39
C ALA A 122 0.56 -2.48 8.14
N PHE A 123 0.25 -1.99 9.34
CA PHE A 123 1.15 -1.16 10.13
C PHE A 123 2.02 -2.02 11.04
N ASP A 124 3.19 -1.51 11.37
CA ASP A 124 4.07 -2.10 12.37
C ASP A 124 3.66 -1.72 13.81
N GLU A 125 4.42 -2.19 14.80
CA GLU A 125 4.19 -1.92 16.22
C GLU A 125 4.31 -0.44 16.60
N LYS A 126 4.94 0.38 15.74
CA LYS A 126 5.08 1.84 15.91
C LYS A 126 3.97 2.62 15.20
N GLY A 127 3.06 1.95 14.52
CA GLY A 127 2.03 2.57 13.69
C GLY A 127 2.55 3.10 12.35
N LEU A 128 3.68 2.59 11.88
CA LEU A 128 4.35 2.99 10.65
C LEU A 128 4.29 1.88 9.60
N GLY A 129 4.94 2.10 8.44
CA GLY A 129 5.15 1.08 7.41
C GLY A 129 4.04 0.92 6.38
N ALA A 130 2.99 1.74 6.45
CA ALA A 130 1.92 1.70 5.46
C ALA A 130 1.32 3.08 5.16
N ILE A 131 0.81 3.23 3.93
CA ILE A 131 -0.05 4.33 3.50
C ILE A 131 -1.34 3.75 2.93
N VAL A 132 -2.48 4.22 3.42
CA VAL A 132 -3.81 3.76 3.02
C VAL A 132 -4.42 4.74 2.02
N ASN A 133 -4.88 4.25 0.87
CA ASN A 133 -5.52 5.08 -0.13
C ASN A 133 -6.98 4.68 -0.40
N SER A 134 -7.81 5.69 -0.65
CA SER A 134 -9.24 5.54 -0.88
C SER A 134 -9.74 6.54 -1.93
N SER A 135 -9.43 6.28 -3.20
CA SER A 135 -9.69 7.22 -4.29
C SER A 135 -11.17 7.58 -4.42
N ARG A 136 -12.05 6.60 -4.61
CA ARG A 136 -13.47 6.85 -4.83
C ARG A 136 -14.16 7.50 -3.63
N ALA A 137 -13.91 7.02 -2.41
CA ALA A 137 -14.57 7.58 -1.23
C ALA A 137 -14.19 9.04 -1.02
N VAL A 138 -12.94 9.41 -1.24
CA VAL A 138 -12.44 10.78 -1.12
C VAL A 138 -12.95 11.65 -2.27
N LEU A 139 -12.77 11.24 -3.53
CA LEU A 139 -13.14 12.05 -4.70
C LEU A 139 -14.64 12.28 -4.85
N THR A 140 -15.46 11.30 -4.44
CA THR A 140 -16.94 11.41 -4.53
C THR A 140 -17.61 11.72 -3.19
N ALA A 141 -16.85 12.14 -2.18
CA ALA A 141 -17.37 12.46 -0.85
C ALA A 141 -18.49 13.48 -0.86
N TRP A 142 -18.40 14.49 -1.71
CA TRP A 142 -19.44 15.52 -1.88
C TRP A 142 -20.81 14.94 -2.25
N GLN A 143 -20.86 13.87 -3.06
CA GLN A 143 -22.10 13.17 -3.41
C GLN A 143 -22.71 12.47 -2.21
N LYS A 144 -21.89 11.71 -1.45
CA LYS A 144 -22.33 11.01 -0.24
C LYS A 144 -22.78 11.93 0.87
N GLN A 145 -22.17 13.13 0.94
CA GLN A 145 -22.49 14.17 1.92
C GLN A 145 -23.63 15.10 1.44
N ASN A 146 -24.23 14.83 0.27
CA ASN A 146 -25.26 15.66 -0.34
C ASN A 146 -24.86 17.15 -0.46
N ARG A 147 -23.58 17.43 -0.76
CA ARG A 147 -23.06 18.78 -0.99
C ARG A 147 -23.09 19.13 -2.46
N PRO A 148 -23.18 20.42 -2.82
CA PRO A 148 -23.03 20.84 -4.21
C PRO A 148 -21.67 20.50 -4.77
N GLY A 149 -21.58 20.26 -6.07
CA GLY A 149 -20.31 19.90 -6.74
C GLY A 149 -19.21 20.94 -6.59
N SER A 150 -19.54 22.21 -6.36
CA SER A 150 -18.58 23.27 -6.05
C SER A 150 -17.82 23.09 -4.73
N GLU A 151 -18.35 22.26 -3.82
CA GLU A 151 -17.74 21.97 -2.51
C GLU A 151 -16.94 20.66 -2.51
N TYR A 152 -16.65 20.07 -3.67
CA TYR A 152 -15.97 18.78 -3.76
C TYR A 152 -14.66 18.73 -2.98
N ALA A 153 -13.87 19.80 -2.98
CA ALA A 153 -12.58 19.86 -2.31
C ALA A 153 -12.73 19.84 -0.77
N ALA A 154 -13.70 20.60 -0.23
CA ALA A 154 -14.00 20.59 1.20
C ALA A 154 -14.51 19.21 1.64
N ALA A 155 -15.42 18.62 0.89
CA ALA A 155 -15.97 17.29 1.17
C ALA A 155 -14.88 16.21 1.12
N ALA A 156 -13.96 16.27 0.15
CA ALA A 156 -12.83 15.35 0.04
C ALA A 156 -11.88 15.47 1.24
N ARG A 157 -11.60 16.71 1.68
CA ARG A 157 -10.80 16.98 2.89
C ARG A 157 -11.44 16.38 4.15
N ASP A 158 -12.73 16.60 4.33
CA ASP A 158 -13.47 16.10 5.49
C ASP A 158 -13.46 14.56 5.52
N GLU A 159 -13.63 13.92 4.37
CA GLU A 159 -13.56 12.46 4.26
C GLU A 159 -12.14 11.92 4.53
N ALA A 160 -11.10 12.60 4.05
CA ALA A 160 -9.71 12.22 4.33
C ALA A 160 -9.39 12.35 5.83
N ILE A 161 -9.87 13.40 6.50
CA ILE A 161 -9.74 13.57 7.95
C ILE A 161 -10.47 12.44 8.69
N ARG A 162 -11.73 12.19 8.31
CA ARG A 162 -12.53 11.11 8.90
C ARG A 162 -11.82 9.75 8.78
N MET A 163 -11.28 9.46 7.58
CA MET A 163 -10.54 8.24 7.32
C MET A 163 -9.27 8.14 8.18
N ARG A 164 -8.51 9.23 8.30
CA ARG A 164 -7.33 9.30 9.17
C ARG A 164 -7.71 9.00 10.62
N ASP A 165 -8.71 9.68 11.14
CA ASP A 165 -9.13 9.56 12.55
C ASP A 165 -9.70 8.17 12.85
N ASP A 166 -10.41 7.56 11.89
CA ASP A 166 -10.89 6.18 11.98
C ASP A 166 -9.74 5.16 12.06
N ILE A 167 -8.66 5.38 11.33
CA ILE A 167 -7.50 4.48 11.34
C ILE A 167 -6.65 4.72 12.60
N THR A 168 -6.33 5.96 12.91
CA THR A 168 -5.39 6.29 13.98
C THR A 168 -5.88 5.92 15.37
N GLN A 169 -7.20 5.80 15.60
CA GLN A 169 -7.73 5.34 16.89
C GLN A 169 -7.29 3.90 17.25
N TYR A 170 -6.85 3.10 16.30
CA TYR A 170 -6.38 1.73 16.51
C TYR A 170 -4.86 1.61 16.47
N LEU A 171 -4.14 2.70 16.16
CA LEU A 171 -2.69 2.72 16.10
C LEU A 171 -2.09 3.33 17.37
N PRO A 172 -0.86 2.96 17.75
CA PRO A 172 -0.14 3.64 18.82
C PRO A 172 0.10 5.11 18.43
N GLU A 173 0.34 5.94 19.44
CA GLU A 173 0.79 7.33 19.20
C GLU A 173 2.14 7.30 18.46
N ILE A 174 2.18 7.87 17.26
CA ILE A 174 3.39 7.91 16.44
C ILE A 174 4.40 8.88 17.08
N ARG A 175 5.54 8.35 17.50
CA ARG A 175 6.69 9.11 18.00
C ARG A 175 7.85 8.90 17.04
N LEU A 176 8.11 9.91 16.20
CA LEU A 176 9.26 9.98 15.28
C LEU A 176 10.49 10.51 15.99
#